data_b43e83a7b2ca54108ba399b02c6d92b7
#
_entry.id   b43e83a7b2ca54108ba399b02c6d92b7
#
_cell.length_a   1.000
_cell.length_b   1.000
_cell.length_c   1.000
_cell.angle_alpha   90.00
_cell.angle_beta   90.00
_cell.angle_gamma   90.00
#
_symmetry.space_group_name_H-M   'P 1'
#
loop_
_entity.id
_entity.type
_entity.pdbx_description
1 polymer ?
#
loop_
_entity_poly.entity_id
_entity_poly.type
_entity_poly.pdbx_seq_one_letter_code
_entity_poly.pdbx_strand_id
1 'polypeptide(L)'
;MKPKIRKEVMFGGFGGQGVVTAGFITGQAAVVYDGKEATLTQVYGPEARGSACYSGVVVSQGEISYPYLLNPEIMVIMSQEAYDKFLPRLQEGGVLIVDSTIVKPDKLAEKYRVYRVPATGLAEKLGRRIVANVILLGFLGKVWDAVSVEALLEAVKARVPKKYLELNLNAFQAGVKLAEEALKRKVVKC
;
A
#
# COMPACT_ATOMS: atom_id res chain seq x y z
N MET A 1 -25.12 18.97 1.28
CA MET A 1 -24.02 18.19 1.91
C MET A 1 -22.98 17.92 0.84
N LYS A 2 -21.70 18.28 1.09
CA LYS A 2 -20.61 17.86 0.19
C LYS A 2 -20.53 16.33 0.22
N PRO A 3 -20.34 15.65 -0.92
CA PRO A 3 -20.19 14.20 -0.92
C PRO A 3 -19.01 13.83 -0.01
N LYS A 4 -19.25 12.92 0.94
CA LYS A 4 -18.18 12.38 1.81
C LYS A 4 -17.21 11.64 0.90
N ILE A 5 -16.02 12.16 0.74
CA ILE A 5 -14.97 11.52 -0.09
C ILE A 5 -14.51 10.28 0.68
N ARG A 6 -14.91 9.11 0.18
CA ARG A 6 -14.47 7.81 0.66
C ARG A 6 -13.37 7.29 -0.28
N LYS A 7 -12.23 6.94 0.28
CA LYS A 7 -11.06 6.42 -0.41
C LYS A 7 -10.69 5.05 0.14
N GLU A 8 -10.31 4.12 -0.72
CA GLU A 8 -10.07 2.74 -0.32
C GLU A 8 -8.75 2.20 -0.87
N VAL A 9 -7.94 1.58 0.00
CA VAL A 9 -6.74 0.85 -0.39
C VAL A 9 -6.77 -0.58 0.13
N MET A 10 -6.31 -1.52 -0.70
CA MET A 10 -6.10 -2.91 -0.34
C MET A 10 -4.60 -3.24 -0.40
N PHE A 11 -4.07 -3.82 0.67
CA PHE A 11 -2.74 -4.42 0.70
C PHE A 11 -2.91 -5.94 0.66
N GLY A 12 -2.31 -6.61 -0.32
CA GLY A 12 -2.37 -8.05 -0.48
C GLY A 12 -0.99 -8.70 -0.49
N GLY A 13 -0.88 -9.88 0.11
CA GLY A 13 0.37 -10.62 0.19
C GLY A 13 0.26 -11.87 1.07
N PHE A 14 1.38 -12.43 1.47
CA PHE A 14 1.44 -13.51 2.46
C PHE A 14 1.59 -13.00 3.89
N GLY A 15 1.21 -13.81 4.84
CA GLY A 15 1.55 -13.63 6.24
C GLY A 15 3.07 -13.48 6.41
N GLY A 16 3.49 -12.48 7.23
CA GLY A 16 4.91 -12.16 7.42
C GLY A 16 5.49 -11.10 6.46
N GLN A 17 4.83 -10.75 5.36
CA GLN A 17 5.27 -9.67 4.47
C GLN A 17 4.90 -8.26 4.97
N GLY A 18 4.23 -8.15 6.12
CA GLY A 18 3.83 -6.87 6.69
C GLY A 18 2.58 -6.26 6.06
N VAL A 19 1.72 -7.08 5.44
CA VAL A 19 0.41 -6.68 4.85
C VAL A 19 -0.45 -5.94 5.86
N VAL A 20 -0.65 -6.54 7.03
CA VAL A 20 -1.44 -5.96 8.12
C VAL A 20 -0.77 -4.72 8.70
N THR A 21 0.56 -4.76 8.83
CA THR A 21 1.34 -3.61 9.31
C THR A 21 1.20 -2.42 8.37
N ALA A 22 1.22 -2.64 7.05
CA ALA A 22 1.03 -1.58 6.06
C ALA A 22 -0.36 -0.94 6.18
N GLY A 23 -1.41 -1.76 6.30
CA GLY A 23 -2.76 -1.26 6.53
C GLY A 23 -2.88 -0.47 7.84
N PHE A 24 -2.30 -1.00 8.93
CA PHE A 24 -2.31 -0.31 10.23
C PHE A 24 -1.61 1.05 10.17
N ILE A 25 -0.41 1.13 9.58
CA ILE A 25 0.34 2.38 9.41
C ILE A 25 -0.48 3.38 8.61
N THR A 26 -1.13 2.93 7.53
CA THR A 26 -1.97 3.79 6.67
C THR A 26 -3.18 4.33 7.42
N GLY A 27 -3.89 3.49 8.17
CA GLY A 27 -5.01 3.92 9.01
C GLY A 27 -4.59 4.88 10.12
N GLN A 28 -3.48 4.58 10.81
CA GLN A 28 -2.91 5.45 11.84
C GLN A 28 -2.49 6.81 11.25
N ALA A 29 -1.86 6.82 10.08
CA ALA A 29 -1.48 8.04 9.37
C ALA A 29 -2.71 8.91 9.08
N ALA A 30 -3.78 8.33 8.56
CA ALA A 30 -5.01 9.05 8.27
C ALA A 30 -5.65 9.66 9.51
N VAL A 31 -5.75 8.89 10.61
CA VAL A 31 -6.47 9.33 11.81
C VAL A 31 -5.62 10.26 12.68
N VAL A 32 -4.38 9.85 12.99
CA VAL A 32 -3.57 10.55 14.00
C VAL A 32 -2.88 11.79 13.43
N TYR A 33 -2.45 11.74 12.19
CA TYR A 33 -1.62 12.79 11.60
C TYR A 33 -2.34 13.64 10.57
N ASP A 34 -3.31 13.08 9.81
CA ASP A 34 -4.11 13.84 8.84
C ASP A 34 -5.49 14.27 9.38
N GLY A 35 -5.89 13.85 10.60
CA GLY A 35 -7.16 14.23 11.23
C GLY A 35 -8.40 13.73 10.47
N LYS A 36 -8.29 12.60 9.78
CA LYS A 36 -9.35 11.94 9.02
C LYS A 36 -9.95 10.76 9.80
N GLU A 37 -11.06 10.24 9.32
CA GLU A 37 -11.59 8.97 9.79
C GLU A 37 -10.99 7.81 8.98
N ALA A 38 -10.69 6.69 9.64
CA ALA A 38 -10.25 5.48 8.95
C ALA A 38 -10.74 4.21 9.65
N THR A 39 -10.97 3.16 8.85
CA THR A 39 -11.21 1.80 9.34
C THR A 39 -10.20 0.86 8.72
N LEU A 40 -9.81 -0.15 9.50
CA LEU A 40 -8.93 -1.23 9.06
C LEU A 40 -9.66 -2.56 9.17
N THR A 41 -9.73 -3.29 8.07
CA THR A 41 -10.22 -4.67 8.02
C THR A 41 -9.12 -5.62 7.60
N GLN A 42 -9.14 -6.84 8.15
CA GLN A 42 -8.12 -7.85 7.88
C GLN A 42 -8.81 -9.16 7.53
N VAL A 43 -8.32 -9.81 6.47
CA VAL A 43 -8.78 -11.14 6.09
C VAL A 43 -7.58 -12.05 5.92
N TYR A 44 -7.59 -13.10 6.69
CA TYR A 44 -6.59 -14.16 6.63
C TYR A 44 -7.12 -15.31 5.76
N GLY A 45 -6.24 -15.98 5.04
CA GLY A 45 -6.60 -17.22 4.36
C GLY A 45 -6.93 -18.35 5.36
N PRO A 46 -7.59 -19.44 4.91
CA PRO A 46 -8.00 -20.55 5.77
C PRO A 46 -6.82 -21.28 6.41
N GLU A 47 -5.62 -21.17 5.84
CA GLU A 47 -4.40 -21.76 6.36
C GLU A 47 -3.63 -20.73 7.22
N ALA A 48 -3.15 -21.16 8.36
CA ALA A 48 -2.41 -20.32 9.31
C ALA A 48 -1.08 -19.77 8.73
N ARG A 49 -0.54 -20.41 7.69
CA ARG A 49 0.67 -19.96 6.97
C ARG A 49 0.57 -20.35 5.49
N GLY A 50 1.04 -19.46 4.59
CA GLY A 50 1.17 -19.74 3.17
C GLY A 50 0.00 -19.32 2.29
N SER A 51 -1.15 -18.94 2.83
CA SER A 51 -2.27 -18.42 2.05
C SER A 51 -2.20 -16.90 1.89
N ALA A 52 -2.67 -16.41 0.74
CA ALA A 52 -2.82 -14.98 0.52
C ALA A 52 -3.78 -14.35 1.52
N CYS A 53 -3.34 -13.30 2.16
CA CYS A 53 -4.13 -12.46 3.06
C CYS A 53 -4.18 -11.02 2.53
N TYR A 54 -5.15 -10.25 3.03
CA TYR A 54 -5.17 -8.82 2.77
C TYR A 54 -5.53 -8.01 4.00
N SER A 55 -5.11 -6.74 4.00
CA SER A 55 -5.68 -5.70 4.84
C SER A 55 -6.28 -4.61 3.97
N GLY A 56 -7.48 -4.16 4.34
CA GLY A 56 -8.20 -3.10 3.67
C GLY A 56 -8.30 -1.88 4.55
N VAL A 57 -8.01 -0.71 4.02
CA VAL A 57 -8.18 0.57 4.73
C VAL A 57 -9.16 1.44 3.96
N VAL A 58 -10.16 1.92 4.69
CA VAL A 58 -11.08 2.94 4.23
C VAL A 58 -10.68 4.24 4.91
N VAL A 59 -10.53 5.32 4.15
CA VAL A 59 -10.26 6.67 4.65
C VAL A 59 -11.37 7.61 4.22
N SER A 60 -11.85 8.48 5.11
CA SER A 60 -12.90 9.44 4.82
C SER A 60 -12.66 10.77 5.56
N GLN A 61 -13.17 11.86 5.01
CA GLN A 61 -13.23 13.17 5.69
C GLN A 61 -14.45 13.28 6.65
N GLY A 62 -15.19 12.19 6.86
CA GLY A 62 -16.31 12.15 7.78
C GLY A 62 -16.67 10.72 8.11
N GLU A 63 -17.74 10.52 8.90
CA GLU A 63 -18.15 9.23 9.42
C GLU A 63 -18.16 8.12 8.38
N ILE A 64 -17.56 6.99 8.72
CA ILE A 64 -17.54 5.77 7.90
C ILE A 64 -18.67 4.85 8.36
N SER A 65 -19.78 4.86 7.65
CA SER A 65 -20.96 4.04 7.98
C SER A 65 -20.76 2.54 7.65
N TYR A 66 -19.81 2.21 6.75
CA TYR A 66 -19.50 0.84 6.37
C TYR A 66 -17.98 0.60 6.37
N PRO A 67 -17.47 -0.29 7.25
CA PRO A 67 -16.03 -0.40 7.48
C PRO A 67 -15.27 -1.23 6.46
N TYR A 68 -15.96 -2.05 5.64
CA TYR A 68 -15.30 -2.95 4.69
C TYR A 68 -15.05 -2.26 3.34
N LEU A 69 -14.08 -2.77 2.58
CA LEU A 69 -13.82 -2.34 1.22
C LEU A 69 -15.02 -2.67 0.32
N LEU A 70 -15.44 -1.70 -0.47
CA LEU A 70 -16.46 -1.87 -1.51
C LEU A 70 -15.79 -1.97 -2.89
N ASN A 71 -15.02 -0.95 -3.26
CA ASN A 71 -14.33 -0.85 -4.54
C ASN A 71 -12.98 -0.16 -4.33
N PRO A 72 -11.94 -0.89 -3.90
CA PRO A 72 -10.63 -0.28 -3.67
C PRO A 72 -10.12 0.36 -4.95
N GLU A 73 -9.84 1.66 -4.88
CA GLU A 73 -9.30 2.44 -6.01
C GLU A 73 -7.79 2.21 -6.21
N ILE A 74 -7.14 1.69 -5.17
CA ILE A 74 -5.71 1.37 -5.22
C ILE A 74 -5.44 0.05 -4.50
N MET A 75 -4.55 -0.74 -5.09
CA MET A 75 -4.15 -2.03 -4.56
C MET A 75 -2.63 -2.15 -4.55
N VAL A 76 -2.06 -2.59 -3.42
CA VAL A 76 -0.64 -2.83 -3.21
C VAL A 76 -0.41 -4.32 -3.02
N ILE A 77 0.28 -4.97 -3.95
CA ILE A 77 0.43 -6.43 -4.00
C ILE A 77 1.88 -6.86 -3.79
N MET A 78 2.08 -7.75 -2.82
CA MET A 78 3.38 -8.24 -2.36
C MET A 78 3.60 -9.74 -2.62
N SER A 79 2.64 -10.48 -3.23
CA SER A 79 2.82 -11.87 -3.64
C SER A 79 2.01 -12.19 -4.90
N GLN A 80 2.46 -13.18 -5.69
CA GLN A 80 1.76 -13.59 -6.90
C GLN A 80 0.36 -14.15 -6.58
N GLU A 81 0.23 -15.00 -5.56
CA GLU A 81 -1.06 -15.54 -5.16
C GLU A 81 -2.06 -14.45 -4.76
N ALA A 82 -1.60 -13.40 -4.04
CA ALA A 82 -2.46 -12.27 -3.71
C ALA A 82 -2.88 -11.49 -4.96
N TYR A 83 -2.00 -11.35 -5.96
CA TYR A 83 -2.32 -10.78 -7.26
C TYR A 83 -3.43 -11.59 -7.94
N ASP A 84 -3.22 -12.88 -8.11
CA ASP A 84 -4.16 -13.77 -8.82
C ASP A 84 -5.54 -13.78 -8.13
N LYS A 85 -5.55 -13.76 -6.79
CA LYS A 85 -6.78 -13.85 -5.99
C LYS A 85 -7.55 -12.54 -5.87
N PHE A 86 -6.84 -11.41 -5.70
CA PHE A 86 -7.48 -10.15 -5.32
C PHE A 86 -7.58 -9.12 -6.44
N LEU A 87 -6.85 -9.26 -7.55
CA LEU A 87 -6.91 -8.32 -8.66
C LEU A 87 -8.34 -8.01 -9.14
N PRO A 88 -9.28 -9.00 -9.23
CA PRO A 88 -10.65 -8.73 -9.67
C PRO A 88 -11.43 -7.77 -8.76
N ARG A 89 -10.95 -7.51 -7.54
CA ARG A 89 -11.57 -6.58 -6.59
C ARG A 89 -11.12 -5.13 -6.76
N LEU A 90 -10.09 -4.89 -7.58
CA LEU A 90 -9.63 -3.53 -7.88
C LEU A 90 -10.65 -2.83 -8.77
N GLN A 91 -11.00 -1.60 -8.43
CA GLN A 91 -11.88 -0.76 -9.23
C GLN A 91 -11.35 -0.64 -10.67
N GLU A 92 -12.24 -0.66 -11.66
CA GLU A 92 -11.86 -0.45 -13.05
C GLU A 92 -11.16 0.90 -13.24
N GLY A 93 -10.05 0.90 -13.98
CA GLY A 93 -9.18 2.07 -14.12
C GLY A 93 -8.39 2.45 -12.87
N GLY A 94 -8.49 1.65 -11.81
CA GLY A 94 -7.77 1.84 -10.55
C GLY A 94 -6.25 1.72 -10.67
N VAL A 95 -5.57 1.93 -9.55
CA VAL A 95 -4.10 1.89 -9.46
C VAL A 95 -3.63 0.57 -8.85
N LEU A 96 -2.78 -0.14 -9.55
CA LEU A 96 -2.13 -1.36 -9.10
C LEU A 96 -0.65 -1.11 -8.86
N ILE A 97 -0.20 -1.23 -7.62
CA ILE A 97 1.21 -1.20 -7.22
C ILE A 97 1.64 -2.63 -6.92
N VAL A 98 2.64 -3.15 -7.62
CA VAL A 98 3.15 -4.51 -7.39
C VAL A 98 4.62 -4.50 -7.00
N ASP A 99 5.00 -5.39 -6.10
CA ASP A 99 6.42 -5.71 -5.90
C ASP A 99 6.93 -6.50 -7.11
N SER A 100 7.57 -5.81 -8.04
CA SER A 100 8.02 -6.40 -9.31
C SER A 100 9.17 -7.41 -9.18
N THR A 101 9.77 -7.53 -7.99
CA THR A 101 10.75 -8.58 -7.71
C THR A 101 10.07 -9.96 -7.60
N ILE A 102 8.80 -9.98 -7.18
CA ILE A 102 8.07 -11.22 -6.87
C ILE A 102 6.85 -11.40 -7.77
N VAL A 103 6.13 -10.31 -8.11
CA VAL A 103 4.86 -10.34 -8.82
C VAL A 103 5.07 -10.02 -10.30
N LYS A 104 4.52 -10.88 -11.15
CA LYS A 104 4.53 -10.72 -12.61
C LYS A 104 3.10 -10.47 -13.09
N PRO A 105 2.69 -9.21 -13.29
CA PRO A 105 1.38 -8.90 -13.83
C PRO A 105 1.20 -9.47 -15.24
N ASP A 106 0.05 -10.04 -15.50
CA ASP A 106 -0.37 -10.57 -16.81
C ASP A 106 -1.21 -9.53 -17.58
N LYS A 107 -1.84 -9.98 -18.68
CA LYS A 107 -2.70 -9.14 -19.54
C LYS A 107 -3.91 -8.56 -18.81
N LEU A 108 -4.38 -9.19 -17.72
CA LEU A 108 -5.51 -8.67 -16.94
C LEU A 108 -5.18 -7.34 -16.26
N ALA A 109 -3.90 -7.11 -16.01
CA ALA A 109 -3.43 -5.84 -15.43
C ALA A 109 -3.51 -4.64 -16.41
N GLU A 110 -3.67 -4.86 -17.71
CA GLU A 110 -3.75 -3.78 -18.72
C GLU A 110 -4.95 -2.84 -18.52
N LYS A 111 -5.98 -3.31 -17.80
CA LYS A 111 -7.16 -2.50 -17.42
C LYS A 111 -6.85 -1.44 -16.35
N TYR A 112 -5.70 -1.52 -15.70
CA TYR A 112 -5.33 -0.72 -14.54
C TYR A 112 -4.10 0.11 -14.80
N ARG A 113 -3.90 1.13 -13.99
CA ARG A 113 -2.64 1.88 -13.97
C ARG A 113 -1.62 1.13 -13.13
N VAL A 114 -0.73 0.40 -13.78
CA VAL A 114 0.25 -0.46 -13.11
C VAL A 114 1.55 0.26 -12.81
N TYR A 115 1.98 0.19 -11.55
CA TYR A 115 3.32 0.57 -11.09
C TYR A 115 4.09 -0.66 -10.64
N ARG A 116 5.25 -0.88 -11.26
CA ARG A 116 6.17 -1.97 -10.92
C ARG A 116 7.28 -1.43 -10.03
N VAL A 117 7.25 -1.77 -8.73
CA VAL A 117 8.19 -1.31 -7.72
C VAL A 117 9.06 -2.49 -7.30
N PRO A 118 10.40 -2.49 -7.47
CA PRO A 118 11.25 -3.61 -7.09
C PRO A 118 11.52 -3.60 -5.57
N ALA A 119 10.43 -3.65 -4.77
CA ALA A 119 10.48 -3.40 -3.33
C ALA A 119 11.31 -4.43 -2.56
N THR A 120 11.10 -5.72 -2.82
CA THR A 120 11.89 -6.79 -2.17
C THR A 120 13.36 -6.70 -2.55
N GLY A 121 13.70 -6.50 -3.82
CA GLY A 121 15.10 -6.38 -4.26
C GLY A 121 15.83 -5.18 -3.65
N LEU A 122 15.12 -4.05 -3.47
CA LEU A 122 15.67 -2.88 -2.77
C LEU A 122 15.79 -3.11 -1.26
N ALA A 123 14.81 -3.74 -0.64
CA ALA A 123 14.83 -4.07 0.78
C ALA A 123 16.01 -4.99 1.13
N GLU A 124 16.31 -5.96 0.26
CA GLU A 124 17.48 -6.84 0.40
C GLU A 124 18.80 -6.06 0.32
N LYS A 125 18.91 -5.09 -0.60
CA LYS A 125 20.06 -4.19 -0.70
C LYS A 125 20.22 -3.30 0.54
N LEU A 126 19.12 -2.92 1.18
CA LEU A 126 19.12 -2.18 2.45
C LEU A 126 19.42 -3.09 3.66
N GLY A 127 19.53 -4.40 3.46
CA GLY A 127 19.93 -5.38 4.46
C GLY A 127 18.79 -6.20 5.08
N ARG A 128 17.51 -5.86 4.84
CA ARG A 128 16.40 -6.61 5.42
C ARG A 128 15.15 -6.63 4.51
N ARG A 129 14.81 -7.81 4.01
CA ARG A 129 13.63 -8.04 3.16
C ARG A 129 12.31 -7.54 3.76
N ILE A 130 12.18 -7.58 5.09
CA ILE A 130 10.96 -7.19 5.79
C ILE A 130 10.54 -5.73 5.54
N VAL A 131 11.47 -4.83 5.19
CA VAL A 131 11.15 -3.41 4.94
C VAL A 131 10.59 -3.13 3.54
N ALA A 132 10.35 -4.16 2.73
CA ALA A 132 9.72 -4.02 1.42
C ALA A 132 8.33 -3.37 1.50
N ASN A 133 7.54 -3.69 2.52
CA ASN A 133 6.25 -3.05 2.77
C ASN A 133 6.38 -1.55 3.03
N VAL A 134 7.46 -1.10 3.68
CA VAL A 134 7.71 0.32 3.97
C VAL A 134 8.13 1.07 2.70
N ILE A 135 8.88 0.43 1.79
CA ILE A 135 9.17 0.97 0.45
C ILE A 135 7.86 1.20 -0.31
N LEU A 136 6.97 0.20 -0.29
CA LEU A 136 5.65 0.30 -0.95
C LEU A 136 4.76 1.37 -0.32
N LEU A 137 4.83 1.57 1.01
CA LEU A 137 4.13 2.68 1.70
C LEU A 137 4.65 4.05 1.26
N GLY A 138 5.96 4.23 1.13
CA GLY A 138 6.54 5.47 0.62
C GLY A 138 6.11 5.75 -0.83
N PHE A 139 6.05 4.71 -1.66
CA PHE A 139 5.53 4.81 -3.03
C PHE A 139 4.04 5.18 -3.04
N LEU A 140 3.24 4.51 -2.23
CA LEU A 140 1.80 4.75 -2.09
C LEU A 140 1.49 6.20 -1.74
N GLY A 141 2.21 6.77 -0.77
CA GLY A 141 1.98 8.15 -0.32
C GLY A 141 2.14 9.21 -1.41
N LYS A 142 2.88 8.93 -2.49
CA LYS A 142 3.05 9.85 -3.63
C LYS A 142 2.00 9.64 -4.72
N VAL A 143 1.36 8.48 -4.80
CA VAL A 143 0.40 8.15 -5.87
C VAL A 143 -1.04 8.12 -5.38
N TRP A 144 -1.27 8.17 -4.07
CA TRP A 144 -2.58 8.17 -3.45
C TRP A 144 -2.76 9.39 -2.53
N ASP A 145 -3.75 10.20 -2.81
CA ASP A 145 -4.02 11.47 -2.15
C ASP A 145 -4.86 11.36 -0.86
N ALA A 146 -5.26 10.16 -0.47
CA ALA A 146 -6.06 9.96 0.72
C ALA A 146 -5.30 10.17 2.02
N VAL A 147 -3.97 9.95 2.03
CA VAL A 147 -3.11 10.15 3.20
C VAL A 147 -1.84 10.87 2.76
N SER A 148 -1.40 11.88 3.52
CA SER A 148 -0.20 12.63 3.20
C SER A 148 1.08 11.79 3.39
N VAL A 149 2.11 12.10 2.63
CA VAL A 149 3.44 11.46 2.74
C VAL A 149 4.00 11.67 4.14
N GLU A 150 3.83 12.87 4.68
CA GLU A 150 4.27 13.28 6.00
C GLU A 150 3.59 12.45 7.09
N ALA A 151 2.27 12.27 7.00
CA ALA A 151 1.50 11.46 7.93
C ALA A 151 1.93 9.98 7.90
N LEU A 152 2.16 9.42 6.71
CA LEU A 152 2.68 8.06 6.56
C LEU A 152 4.08 7.92 7.19
N LEU A 153 4.96 8.90 6.98
CA LEU A 153 6.30 8.90 7.56
C LEU A 153 6.25 8.91 9.09
N GLU A 154 5.42 9.77 9.70
CA GLU A 154 5.26 9.83 11.15
C GLU A 154 4.65 8.53 11.71
N ALA A 155 3.68 7.94 11.03
CA ALA A 155 3.12 6.66 11.42
C ALA A 155 4.14 5.51 11.33
N VAL A 156 5.03 5.52 10.33
CA VAL A 156 6.17 4.58 10.25
C VAL A 156 7.10 4.78 11.45
N LYS A 157 7.49 6.01 11.78
CA LYS A 157 8.35 6.31 12.94
C LYS A 157 7.75 5.82 14.25
N ALA A 158 6.45 6.03 14.44
CA ALA A 158 5.74 5.62 15.64
C ALA A 158 5.62 4.09 15.79
N ARG A 159 5.60 3.36 14.67
CA ARG A 159 5.35 1.91 14.66
C ARG A 159 6.60 1.06 14.75
N VAL A 160 7.73 1.53 14.21
CA VAL A 160 8.96 0.72 14.14
C VAL A 160 9.79 0.82 15.42
N PRO A 161 10.39 -0.30 15.87
CA PRO A 161 11.31 -0.27 17.01
C PRO A 161 12.50 0.68 16.73
N LYS A 162 12.94 1.42 17.76
CA LYS A 162 14.03 2.40 17.64
C LYS A 162 15.28 1.89 16.94
N LYS A 163 15.68 0.64 17.20
CA LYS A 163 16.86 -0.01 16.58
C LYS A 163 16.76 -0.19 15.06
N TYR A 164 15.56 -0.11 14.47
CA TYR A 164 15.32 -0.25 13.03
C TYR A 164 14.79 1.04 12.41
N LEU A 165 14.75 2.15 13.16
CA LEU A 165 14.16 3.39 12.70
C LEU A 165 14.85 3.90 11.42
N GLU A 166 16.17 4.04 11.44
CA GLU A 166 16.95 4.53 10.30
C GLU A 166 16.74 3.67 9.04
N LEU A 167 16.78 2.34 9.19
CA LEU A 167 16.51 1.41 8.09
C LEU A 167 15.14 1.64 7.46
N ASN A 168 14.11 1.81 8.28
CA ASN A 168 12.74 2.03 7.79
C ASN A 168 12.56 3.42 7.18
N LEU A 169 13.23 4.44 7.69
CA LEU A 169 13.24 5.78 7.09
C LEU A 169 13.89 5.75 5.70
N ASN A 170 15.04 5.08 5.56
CA ASN A 170 15.72 4.91 4.28
C ASN A 170 14.85 4.12 3.28
N ALA A 171 14.15 3.06 3.75
CA ALA A 171 13.22 2.29 2.94
C ALA A 171 12.03 3.16 2.47
N PHE A 172 11.42 3.94 3.36
CA PHE A 172 10.33 4.84 3.03
C PHE A 172 10.75 5.88 1.97
N GLN A 173 11.89 6.54 2.17
CA GLN A 173 12.42 7.53 1.23
C GLN A 173 12.76 6.91 -0.14
N ALA A 174 13.27 5.69 -0.18
CA ALA A 174 13.49 4.97 -1.42
C ALA A 174 12.17 4.78 -2.20
N GLY A 175 11.09 4.45 -1.50
CA GLY A 175 9.75 4.33 -2.09
C GLY A 175 9.23 5.66 -2.65
N VAL A 176 9.36 6.74 -1.89
CA VAL A 176 9.00 8.11 -2.32
C VAL A 176 9.74 8.50 -3.59
N LYS A 177 11.06 8.31 -3.62
CA LYS A 177 11.91 8.65 -4.78
C LYS A 177 11.49 7.88 -6.03
N LEU A 178 11.23 6.57 -5.90
CA LEU A 178 10.75 5.76 -7.03
C LEU A 178 9.41 6.24 -7.57
N ALA A 179 8.49 6.67 -6.71
CA ALA A 179 7.22 7.21 -7.14
C ALA A 179 7.38 8.53 -7.90
N GLU A 180 8.25 9.42 -7.42
CA GLU A 180 8.56 10.69 -8.11
C GLU A 180 9.15 10.45 -9.50
N GLU A 181 10.06 9.49 -9.63
CA GLU A 181 10.62 9.09 -10.93
C GLU A 181 9.56 8.50 -11.87
N ALA A 182 8.66 7.65 -11.34
CA ALA A 182 7.59 7.04 -12.11
C ALA A 182 6.56 8.07 -12.60
N LEU A 183 6.24 9.06 -11.78
CA LEU A 183 5.32 10.15 -12.13
C LEU A 183 5.91 11.08 -13.18
N LYS A 184 7.20 11.42 -13.11
CA LYS A 184 7.90 12.24 -14.11
C LYS A 184 7.91 11.57 -15.49
N ARG A 185 8.12 10.25 -15.56
CA ARG A 185 8.12 9.50 -16.84
C ARG A 185 6.76 9.53 -17.58
N LYS A 186 5.65 9.70 -16.84
CA LYS A 186 4.30 9.81 -17.45
C LYS A 186 4.04 11.17 -18.07
N VAL A 187 4.61 12.24 -17.53
CA VAL A 187 4.46 13.61 -18.06
C VAL A 187 5.18 13.79 -19.40
N VAL A 188 6.23 13.02 -19.66
CA VAL A 188 7.03 13.11 -20.91
C VAL A 188 6.42 12.29 -22.07
N LYS A 189 5.38 11.48 -21.82
CA LYS A 189 4.71 10.63 -22.85
C LYS A 189 3.37 11.17 -23.33
N CYS A 190 3.01 12.41 -22.98
CA CYS A 190 1.83 13.12 -23.54
C CYS A 190 2.25 14.07 -24.64
#